data_506f741aa3f95478b08878b4d3f807c2
#
_entry.id   506f741aa3f95478b08878b4d3f807c2
#
_cell.length_a   1.000
_cell.length_b   1.000
_cell.length_c   1.000
_cell.angle_alpha   90.00
_cell.angle_beta   90.00
_cell.angle_gamma   90.00
#
_symmetry.space_group_name_H-M   'P 1'
#
loop_
_entity.id
_entity.type
_entity.pdbx_description
1 polymer ?
#
loop_
_entity_poly.entity_id
_entity_poly.type
_entity_poly.pdbx_seq_one_letter_code
_entity_poly.pdbx_strand_id
1 'polypeptide(L)'
;MAKTYETEQVQEKFLLAAVDLEDGTDVSYSLDELAELTETAGGIVVGRLIQKRESVHPGTYVGKGKIEELRELIMQTDADGIVCDDELTPAQLTNLQEELQVKVLDRTVMILDIFAAHARTSEGKLQVELAQLRYRSSRLTGLGKSLSRLGGGIGTRGPGEKKLEMDRRLIKERISMLNRQLKEVVKNREVQRHKRTQNPTTVSYTHLTLPTIR
;
A
#
# COMPACT_ATOMS: atom_id res chain seq x y z
N MET A 1 -32.43 10.71 -21.69
CA MET A 1 -31.02 11.14 -21.78
C MET A 1 -30.42 11.02 -20.39
N ALA A 2 -29.55 10.03 -20.16
CA ALA A 2 -28.85 9.87 -18.89
C ALA A 2 -27.73 10.91 -18.84
N LYS A 3 -27.74 11.78 -17.83
CA LYS A 3 -26.64 12.69 -17.55
C LYS A 3 -25.47 11.86 -17.01
N THR A 4 -24.44 11.68 -17.83
CA THR A 4 -23.14 11.19 -17.38
C THR A 4 -22.51 12.31 -16.55
N TYR A 5 -22.44 12.13 -15.25
CA TYR A 5 -21.62 12.99 -14.38
C TYR A 5 -20.17 12.55 -14.60
N GLU A 6 -19.40 13.36 -15.31
CA GLU A 6 -17.94 13.29 -15.26
C GLU A 6 -17.56 13.67 -13.82
N THR A 7 -17.17 12.68 -13.03
CA THR A 7 -16.54 12.91 -11.73
C THR A 7 -15.13 13.37 -12.06
N GLU A 8 -14.88 14.67 -12.01
CA GLU A 8 -13.51 15.19 -11.96
C GLU A 8 -12.80 14.44 -10.82
N GLN A 9 -11.79 13.66 -11.16
CA GLN A 9 -10.93 13.04 -10.15
C GLN A 9 -10.15 14.18 -9.50
N VAL A 10 -10.61 14.65 -8.36
CA VAL A 10 -9.84 15.56 -7.53
C VAL A 10 -8.59 14.81 -7.09
N GLN A 11 -7.44 15.26 -7.56
CA GLN A 11 -6.16 14.67 -7.17
C GLN A 11 -5.86 15.03 -5.72
N GLU A 12 -5.66 14.02 -4.88
CA GLU A 12 -5.32 14.21 -3.47
C GLU A 12 -3.88 14.73 -3.33
N LYS A 13 -3.68 15.66 -2.40
CA LYS A 13 -2.39 16.29 -2.08
C LYS A 13 -1.74 15.60 -0.90
N PHE A 14 -0.48 15.21 -1.04
CA PHE A 14 0.26 14.51 -0.01
C PHE A 14 1.56 15.20 0.37
N LEU A 15 1.86 15.20 1.68
CA LEU A 15 3.18 15.50 2.21
C LEU A 15 3.95 14.19 2.36
N LEU A 16 5.23 14.19 1.99
CA LEU A 16 6.11 13.06 2.21
C LEU A 16 6.86 13.21 3.54
N ALA A 17 6.94 12.13 4.31
CA ALA A 17 7.65 12.12 5.59
C ALA A 17 8.65 10.96 5.65
N ALA A 18 9.90 11.26 6.04
CA ALA A 18 10.95 10.26 6.20
C ALA A 18 11.76 10.50 7.49
N VAL A 19 12.33 9.42 8.01
CA VAL A 19 13.28 9.46 9.12
C VAL A 19 14.66 9.10 8.59
N ASP A 20 15.61 10.01 8.75
CA ASP A 20 17.02 9.79 8.45
C ASP A 20 17.71 9.17 9.67
N LEU A 21 18.10 7.91 9.55
CA LEU A 21 18.73 7.14 10.62
C LEU A 21 20.26 7.32 10.67
N GLU A 22 20.82 8.15 9.80
CA GLU A 22 22.26 8.40 9.70
C GLU A 22 23.09 7.11 9.48
N ASP A 23 22.46 6.09 8.88
CA ASP A 23 23.08 4.79 8.56
C ASP A 23 23.79 4.76 7.21
N GLY A 24 23.86 5.91 6.52
CA GLY A 24 24.46 6.08 5.20
C GLY A 24 23.51 5.90 4.04
N THR A 25 22.22 5.65 4.29
CA THR A 25 21.19 5.67 3.25
C THR A 25 20.89 7.11 2.81
N ASP A 26 20.76 7.32 1.50
CA ASP A 26 20.37 8.62 0.96
C ASP A 26 18.84 8.79 1.03
N VAL A 27 18.38 9.39 2.12
CA VAL A 27 16.96 9.65 2.37
C VAL A 27 16.37 10.62 1.32
N SER A 28 17.18 11.52 0.77
CA SER A 28 16.71 12.42 -0.29
C SER A 28 16.36 11.65 -1.56
N TYR A 29 17.20 10.68 -1.95
CA TYR A 29 16.93 9.79 -3.07
C TYR A 29 15.67 8.92 -2.82
N SER A 30 15.53 8.37 -1.61
CA SER A 30 14.34 7.59 -1.24
C SER A 30 13.05 8.41 -1.35
N LEU A 31 13.09 9.68 -0.91
CA LEU A 31 11.94 10.59 -1.04
C LEU A 31 11.66 11.01 -2.49
N ASP A 32 12.69 11.10 -3.35
CA ASP A 32 12.47 11.33 -4.79
C ASP A 32 11.73 10.14 -5.40
N GLU A 33 12.14 8.92 -5.10
CA GLU A 33 11.41 7.71 -5.53
C GLU A 33 9.99 7.67 -4.98
N LEU A 34 9.80 8.01 -3.69
CA LEU A 34 8.46 8.05 -3.08
C LEU A 34 7.56 9.11 -3.73
N ALA A 35 8.13 10.23 -4.16
CA ALA A 35 7.40 11.24 -4.91
C ALA A 35 6.90 10.71 -6.25
N GLU A 36 7.77 10.03 -7.02
CA GLU A 36 7.38 9.39 -8.28
C GLU A 36 6.30 8.30 -8.08
N LEU A 37 6.41 7.51 -7.00
CA LEU A 37 5.37 6.53 -6.66
C LEU A 37 4.04 7.22 -6.34
N THR A 38 4.06 8.30 -5.57
CA THR A 38 2.85 9.05 -5.20
C THR A 38 2.17 9.64 -6.43
N GLU A 39 2.93 10.25 -7.33
CA GLU A 39 2.42 10.79 -8.60
C GLU A 39 1.89 9.69 -9.51
N THR A 40 2.58 8.55 -9.60
CA THR A 40 2.13 7.37 -10.37
C THR A 40 0.81 6.80 -9.82
N ALA A 41 0.59 6.87 -8.52
CA ALA A 41 -0.66 6.50 -7.88
C ALA A 41 -1.79 7.54 -8.08
N GLY A 42 -1.49 8.70 -8.69
CA GLY A 42 -2.45 9.76 -9.00
C GLY A 42 -2.52 10.86 -7.94
N GLY A 43 -1.63 10.89 -6.94
CA GLY A 43 -1.51 11.95 -5.94
C GLY A 43 -0.63 13.11 -6.42
N ILE A 44 -0.67 14.22 -5.69
CA ILE A 44 0.20 15.39 -5.88
C ILE A 44 1.07 15.55 -4.64
N VAL A 45 2.38 15.65 -4.82
CA VAL A 45 3.32 15.93 -3.72
C VAL A 45 3.41 17.43 -3.49
N VAL A 46 3.00 17.90 -2.31
CA VAL A 46 2.98 19.33 -1.96
C VAL A 46 4.08 19.74 -1.00
N GLY A 47 4.86 18.80 -0.47
CA GLY A 47 5.99 19.09 0.40
C GLY A 47 6.65 17.83 0.95
N ARG A 48 7.78 18.03 1.63
CA ARG A 48 8.59 16.94 2.21
C ARG A 48 9.04 17.33 3.61
N LEU A 49 9.08 16.34 4.51
CA LEU A 49 9.60 16.50 5.85
C LEU A 49 10.57 15.37 6.16
N ILE A 50 11.78 15.73 6.58
CA ILE A 50 12.81 14.77 7.00
C ILE A 50 13.12 15.02 8.47
N GLN A 51 13.21 13.95 9.24
CA GLN A 51 13.69 14.01 10.61
C GLN A 51 14.93 13.15 10.80
N LYS A 52 16.02 13.74 11.23
CA LYS A 52 17.23 13.00 11.65
C LYS A 52 17.05 12.42 13.04
N ARG A 53 17.30 11.12 13.19
CA ARG A 53 17.21 10.39 14.47
C ARG A 53 18.07 9.14 14.45
N GLU A 54 18.50 8.70 15.62
CA GLU A 54 19.18 7.41 15.80
C GLU A 54 18.23 6.20 15.60
N SER A 55 16.93 6.40 15.82
CA SER A 55 15.92 5.35 15.64
C SER A 55 14.54 5.95 15.37
N VAL A 56 13.72 5.19 14.63
CA VAL A 56 12.32 5.51 14.36
C VAL A 56 11.54 5.56 15.68
N HIS A 57 10.67 6.58 15.85
CA HIS A 57 9.87 6.67 17.07
C HIS A 57 8.82 5.53 17.10
N PRO A 58 8.80 4.69 18.18
CA PRO A 58 7.99 3.48 18.21
C PRO A 58 6.48 3.72 18.18
N GLY A 59 6.02 4.89 18.65
CA GLY A 59 4.61 5.22 18.72
C GLY A 59 4.08 6.01 17.54
N THR A 60 4.88 6.88 16.93
CA THR A 60 4.40 7.87 15.95
C THR A 60 5.30 8.02 14.75
N TYR A 61 6.26 7.10 14.53
CA TYR A 61 7.24 7.16 13.43
C TYR A 61 8.20 8.35 13.53
N VAL A 62 7.67 9.58 13.65
CA VAL A 62 8.42 10.83 13.90
C VAL A 62 8.24 11.29 15.35
N GLY A 63 9.14 12.16 15.83
CA GLY A 63 9.04 12.72 17.17
C GLY A 63 7.95 13.78 17.29
N LYS A 64 7.52 14.09 18.53
CA LYS A 64 6.43 15.04 18.82
C LYS A 64 6.60 16.41 18.16
N GLY A 65 7.79 17.01 18.21
CA GLY A 65 8.04 18.30 17.57
C GLY A 65 7.84 18.27 16.05
N LYS A 66 8.13 17.12 15.39
CA LYS A 66 7.89 16.95 13.96
C LYS A 66 6.42 16.70 13.62
N ILE A 67 5.64 16.19 14.56
CA ILE A 67 4.17 16.08 14.41
C ILE A 67 3.55 17.48 14.33
N GLU A 68 4.00 18.41 15.19
CA GLU A 68 3.52 19.80 15.13
C GLU A 68 3.89 20.46 13.80
N GLU A 69 5.14 20.28 13.35
CA GLU A 69 5.60 20.79 12.06
C GLU A 69 4.80 20.19 10.88
N LEU A 70 4.51 18.86 10.93
CA LEU A 70 3.63 18.21 9.95
C LEU A 70 2.23 18.83 9.96
N ARG A 71 1.67 19.08 11.13
CA ARG A 71 0.35 19.70 11.27
C ARG A 71 0.31 21.10 10.65
N GLU A 72 1.35 21.90 10.90
CA GLU A 72 1.48 23.23 10.30
C GLU A 72 1.61 23.15 8.77
N LEU A 73 2.44 22.24 8.26
CA LEU A 73 2.60 22.01 6.82
C LEU A 73 1.31 21.56 6.16
N ILE A 74 0.55 20.64 6.79
CA ILE A 74 -0.75 20.19 6.30
C ILE A 74 -1.71 21.39 6.14
N MET A 75 -1.77 22.27 7.15
CA MET A 75 -2.63 23.47 7.10
C MET A 75 -2.17 24.46 6.02
N GLN A 76 -0.87 24.65 5.85
CA GLN A 76 -0.31 25.60 4.87
C GLN A 76 -0.48 25.14 3.42
N THR A 77 -0.37 23.83 3.18
CA THR A 77 -0.43 23.26 1.83
C THR A 77 -1.80 22.73 1.44
N ASP A 78 -2.74 22.71 2.39
CA ASP A 78 -4.05 22.08 2.23
C ASP A 78 -3.89 20.62 1.77
N ALA A 79 -3.03 19.87 2.47
CA ALA A 79 -2.74 18.47 2.16
C ALA A 79 -3.83 17.55 2.70
N ASP A 80 -4.29 16.61 1.87
CA ASP A 80 -5.30 15.62 2.22
C ASP A 80 -4.71 14.48 3.09
N GLY A 81 -3.38 14.34 3.08
CA GLY A 81 -2.71 13.29 3.84
C GLY A 81 -1.19 13.37 3.81
N ILE A 82 -0.58 12.40 4.46
CA ILE A 82 0.86 12.17 4.46
C ILE A 82 1.20 10.78 3.92
N VAL A 83 2.35 10.65 3.29
CA VAL A 83 2.95 9.36 2.90
C VAL A 83 4.29 9.20 3.61
N CYS A 84 4.43 8.16 4.42
CA CYS A 84 5.67 7.82 5.09
C CYS A 84 6.54 6.90 4.22
N ASP A 85 7.84 7.14 4.22
CA ASP A 85 8.81 6.40 3.38
C ASP A 85 8.99 4.95 3.84
N ASP A 86 8.87 4.70 5.14
CA ASP A 86 8.96 3.36 5.72
C ASP A 86 7.60 2.71 5.91
N GLU A 87 7.60 1.38 6.05
CA GLU A 87 6.41 0.63 6.46
C GLU A 87 6.06 0.93 7.92
N LEU A 88 4.86 1.48 8.16
CA LEU A 88 4.39 1.83 9.49
C LEU A 88 3.86 0.61 10.25
N THR A 89 4.16 0.51 11.52
CA THR A 89 3.45 -0.41 12.41
C THR A 89 1.99 0.01 12.58
N PRO A 90 1.07 -0.91 12.92
CA PRO A 90 -0.33 -0.56 13.18
C PRO A 90 -0.52 0.53 14.25
N ALA A 91 0.34 0.55 15.26
CA ALA A 91 0.30 1.56 16.32
C ALA A 91 0.74 2.95 15.79
N GLN A 92 1.83 3.01 15.03
CA GLN A 92 2.30 4.25 14.41
C GLN A 92 1.26 4.84 13.47
N LEU A 93 0.66 3.99 12.62
CA LEU A 93 -0.39 4.43 11.69
C LEU A 93 -1.58 5.05 12.43
N THR A 94 -2.11 4.35 13.46
CA THR A 94 -3.25 4.82 14.23
C THR A 94 -2.93 6.11 14.97
N ASN A 95 -1.79 6.15 15.66
CA ASN A 95 -1.41 7.33 16.44
C ASN A 95 -1.18 8.55 15.54
N LEU A 96 -0.54 8.38 14.37
CA LEU A 96 -0.36 9.48 13.40
C LEU A 96 -1.70 9.96 12.86
N GLN A 97 -2.64 9.06 12.53
CA GLN A 97 -3.97 9.44 12.09
C GLN A 97 -4.76 10.19 13.17
N GLU A 98 -4.64 9.77 14.44
CA GLU A 98 -5.26 10.45 15.56
C GLU A 98 -4.65 11.84 15.82
N GLU A 99 -3.33 11.96 15.69
CA GLU A 99 -2.62 13.25 15.92
C GLU A 99 -2.84 14.25 14.78
N LEU A 100 -2.77 13.80 13.52
CA LEU A 100 -2.81 14.68 12.36
C LEU A 100 -4.22 14.89 11.80
N GLN A 101 -5.17 14.00 12.07
CA GLN A 101 -6.56 14.03 11.58
C GLN A 101 -6.67 14.04 10.04
N VAL A 102 -5.66 13.52 9.35
CA VAL A 102 -5.62 13.36 7.89
C VAL A 102 -5.31 11.91 7.52
N LYS A 103 -5.41 11.58 6.23
CA LYS A 103 -5.03 10.28 5.70
C LYS A 103 -3.53 10.04 5.92
N VAL A 104 -3.17 8.90 6.49
CA VAL A 104 -1.77 8.45 6.64
C VAL A 104 -1.57 7.19 5.83
N LEU A 105 -0.64 7.25 4.91
CA LEU A 105 -0.26 6.13 4.05
C LEU A 105 1.21 5.81 4.26
N ASP A 106 1.63 4.64 3.86
CA ASP A 106 3.05 4.28 3.80
C ASP A 106 3.43 3.82 2.38
N ARG A 107 4.71 3.67 2.13
CA ARG A 107 5.25 3.23 0.84
C ARG A 107 4.60 1.95 0.32
N THR A 108 4.32 1.00 1.22
CA THR A 108 3.70 -0.28 0.85
C THR A 108 2.30 -0.09 0.28
N VAL A 109 1.48 0.79 0.87
CA VAL A 109 0.14 1.11 0.33
C VAL A 109 0.25 1.74 -1.05
N MET A 110 1.16 2.71 -1.24
CA MET A 110 1.35 3.37 -2.54
C MET A 110 1.68 2.35 -3.64
N ILE A 111 2.61 1.45 -3.37
CA ILE A 111 2.98 0.37 -4.31
C ILE A 111 1.79 -0.55 -4.61
N LEU A 112 1.03 -0.93 -3.59
CA LEU A 112 -0.16 -1.78 -3.76
C LEU A 112 -1.25 -1.09 -4.60
N ASP A 113 -1.44 0.21 -4.45
CA ASP A 113 -2.43 0.98 -5.20
C ASP A 113 -2.00 1.13 -6.68
N ILE A 114 -0.71 1.36 -6.94
CA ILE A 114 -0.15 1.35 -8.30
C ILE A 114 -0.39 -0.01 -8.97
N PHE A 115 -0.09 -1.11 -8.27
CA PHE A 115 -0.35 -2.45 -8.81
C PHE A 115 -1.84 -2.70 -9.04
N ALA A 116 -2.71 -2.21 -8.19
CA ALA A 116 -4.16 -2.34 -8.36
C ALA A 116 -4.65 -1.61 -9.62
N ALA A 117 -4.16 -0.40 -9.87
CA ALA A 117 -4.50 0.39 -11.05
C ALA A 117 -3.99 -0.27 -12.36
N HIS A 118 -2.83 -0.93 -12.32
CA HIS A 118 -2.19 -1.52 -13.50
C HIS A 118 -2.49 -3.01 -13.71
N ALA A 119 -3.18 -3.70 -12.79
CA ALA A 119 -3.52 -5.10 -12.90
C ALA A 119 -4.59 -5.35 -13.99
N ARG A 120 -4.16 -5.74 -15.19
CA ARG A 120 -5.05 -6.01 -16.34
C ARG A 120 -5.49 -7.47 -16.42
N THR A 121 -4.65 -8.41 -15.96
CA THR A 121 -4.94 -9.84 -16.02
C THR A 121 -5.78 -10.30 -14.82
N SER A 122 -6.61 -11.33 -15.00
CA SER A 122 -7.37 -11.94 -13.90
C SER A 122 -6.44 -12.41 -12.76
N GLU A 123 -5.32 -13.04 -13.11
CA GLU A 123 -4.32 -13.48 -12.13
C GLU A 123 -3.70 -12.28 -11.37
N GLY A 124 -3.30 -11.22 -12.10
CA GLY A 124 -2.74 -10.01 -11.49
C GLY A 124 -3.73 -9.36 -10.52
N LYS A 125 -5.01 -9.26 -10.89
CA LYS A 125 -6.06 -8.73 -10.00
C LYS A 125 -6.20 -9.55 -8.72
N LEU A 126 -6.20 -10.88 -8.83
CA LEU A 126 -6.26 -11.77 -7.66
C LEU A 126 -5.03 -11.64 -6.77
N GLN A 127 -3.83 -11.51 -7.35
CA GLN A 127 -2.58 -11.33 -6.60
C GLN A 127 -2.55 -10.01 -5.85
N VAL A 128 -2.95 -8.93 -6.49
CA VAL A 128 -3.00 -7.60 -5.85
C VAL A 128 -4.06 -7.57 -4.76
N GLU A 129 -5.27 -8.09 -5.00
CA GLU A 129 -6.31 -8.19 -3.96
C GLU A 129 -5.82 -9.00 -2.76
N LEU A 130 -5.12 -10.11 -3.00
CA LEU A 130 -4.53 -10.93 -1.94
C LEU A 130 -3.48 -10.15 -1.13
N ALA A 131 -2.60 -9.39 -1.80
CA ALA A 131 -1.58 -8.57 -1.15
C ALA A 131 -2.21 -7.46 -0.30
N GLN A 132 -3.18 -6.73 -0.84
CA GLN A 132 -3.94 -5.70 -0.11
C GLN A 132 -4.65 -6.27 1.13
N LEU A 133 -5.28 -7.43 1.02
CA LEU A 133 -5.96 -8.06 2.16
C LEU A 133 -4.99 -8.55 3.22
N ARG A 134 -3.81 -9.07 2.84
CA ARG A 134 -2.75 -9.44 3.78
C ARG A 134 -2.24 -8.22 4.54
N TYR A 135 -1.98 -7.14 3.83
CA TYR A 135 -1.58 -5.87 4.42
C TYR A 135 -2.63 -5.37 5.42
N ARG A 136 -3.91 -5.32 5.03
CA ARG A 136 -5.01 -4.94 5.94
C ARG A 136 -5.12 -5.86 7.15
N SER A 137 -4.96 -7.17 6.95
CA SER A 137 -5.02 -8.16 8.03
C SER A 137 -3.94 -7.97 9.08
N SER A 138 -2.71 -7.62 8.67
CA SER A 138 -1.61 -7.32 9.60
C SER A 138 -1.92 -6.08 10.46
N ARG A 139 -2.53 -5.06 9.86
CA ARG A 139 -2.91 -3.81 10.53
C ARG A 139 -4.04 -3.99 11.54
N LEU A 140 -5.07 -4.78 11.22
CA LEU A 140 -6.15 -5.11 12.17
C LEU A 140 -5.66 -5.89 13.39
N THR A 141 -4.53 -6.59 13.28
CA THR A 141 -3.96 -7.36 14.40
C THR A 141 -3.40 -6.44 15.50
N GLY A 142 -2.89 -5.27 15.17
CA GLY A 142 -2.38 -4.27 16.11
C GLY A 142 -3.50 -3.53 16.86
N LEU A 143 -4.57 -3.16 16.16
CA LEU A 143 -5.70 -2.41 16.73
C LEU A 143 -6.44 -3.15 17.84
N GLY A 144 -6.56 -4.48 17.76
CA GLY A 144 -7.22 -5.28 18.80
C GLY A 144 -6.52 -5.25 20.17
N LYS A 145 -5.19 -5.08 20.19
CA LYS A 145 -4.41 -4.97 21.44
C LYS A 145 -4.51 -3.59 22.09
N SER A 146 -4.69 -2.52 21.31
CA SER A 146 -4.87 -1.16 21.85
C SER A 146 -6.28 -0.98 22.39
N LEU A 147 -7.31 -1.52 21.73
CA LEU A 147 -8.69 -1.46 22.21
C LEU A 147 -8.96 -2.32 23.45
N SER A 148 -8.28 -3.46 23.60
CA SER A 148 -8.41 -4.28 24.82
C SER A 148 -7.71 -3.67 26.05
N ARG A 149 -6.79 -2.72 25.88
CA ARG A 149 -6.22 -1.94 26.98
C ARG A 149 -7.16 -0.86 27.53
N LEU A 150 -8.08 -0.36 26.70
CA LEU A 150 -9.07 0.68 27.08
C LEU A 150 -10.34 0.09 27.70
N GLY A 151 -10.61 -1.20 27.52
CA GLY A 151 -11.75 -1.92 28.10
C GLY A 151 -11.36 -2.71 29.34
N GLY A 152 -11.13 -2.04 30.46
CA GLY A 152 -10.81 -2.69 31.73
C GLY A 152 -11.95 -3.52 32.27
N GLY A 153 -11.93 -4.84 32.07
CA GLY A 153 -12.84 -5.77 32.72
C GLY A 153 -12.61 -7.21 32.27
N ILE A 154 -12.37 -8.11 33.18
CA ILE A 154 -12.26 -9.56 32.92
C ILE A 154 -13.64 -10.04 32.42
N GLY A 155 -13.75 -10.41 31.14
CA GLY A 155 -14.94 -11.12 30.60
C GLY A 155 -15.89 -10.29 29.72
N THR A 156 -15.74 -9.00 29.55
CA THR A 156 -16.61 -8.19 28.68
C THR A 156 -15.90 -7.78 27.40
N ARG A 157 -16.04 -8.59 26.35
CA ARG A 157 -15.69 -8.17 24.99
C ARG A 157 -16.64 -7.05 24.56
N GLY A 158 -16.10 -5.84 24.39
CA GLY A 158 -16.86 -4.69 23.92
C GLY A 158 -17.41 -4.87 22.49
N PRO A 159 -18.43 -4.11 22.07
CA PRO A 159 -19.00 -4.19 20.71
C PRO A 159 -17.96 -3.92 19.62
N GLY A 160 -16.92 -3.12 19.89
CA GLY A 160 -15.80 -2.87 18.98
C GLY A 160 -14.88 -4.09 18.77
N GLU A 161 -14.62 -4.87 19.81
CA GLU A 161 -13.83 -6.10 19.71
C GLU A 161 -14.55 -7.17 18.86
N LYS A 162 -15.87 -7.30 19.03
CA LYS A 162 -16.67 -8.22 18.19
C LYS A 162 -16.65 -7.83 16.72
N LYS A 163 -16.71 -6.55 16.40
CA LYS A 163 -16.65 -6.04 15.05
C LYS A 163 -15.28 -6.32 14.42
N LEU A 164 -14.18 -6.02 15.11
CA LEU A 164 -12.82 -6.31 14.64
C LEU A 164 -12.57 -7.81 14.46
N GLU A 165 -13.12 -8.66 15.33
CA GLU A 165 -13.00 -10.12 15.19
C GLU A 165 -13.77 -10.63 13.97
N MET A 166 -14.95 -10.06 13.71
CA MET A 166 -15.74 -10.35 12.51
C MET A 166 -15.02 -9.91 11.24
N ASP A 167 -14.48 -8.69 11.22
CA ASP A 167 -13.73 -8.17 10.06
C ASP A 167 -12.49 -9.03 9.77
N ARG A 168 -11.76 -9.44 10.81
CA ARG A 168 -10.63 -10.38 10.69
C ARG A 168 -11.04 -11.71 10.09
N ARG A 169 -12.17 -12.24 10.52
CA ARG A 169 -12.68 -13.52 10.01
C ARG A 169 -13.03 -13.41 8.54
N LEU A 170 -13.76 -12.36 8.15
CA LEU A 170 -14.12 -12.11 6.76
C LEU A 170 -12.87 -11.96 5.87
N ILE A 171 -11.86 -11.21 6.31
CA ILE A 171 -10.60 -11.05 5.57
C ILE A 171 -9.88 -12.40 5.44
N LYS A 172 -9.79 -13.21 6.49
CA LYS A 172 -9.16 -14.54 6.42
C LYS A 172 -9.90 -15.49 5.48
N GLU A 173 -11.22 -15.48 5.51
CA GLU A 173 -12.04 -16.27 4.58
C GLU A 173 -11.80 -15.82 3.13
N ARG A 174 -11.75 -14.52 2.87
CA ARG A 174 -11.45 -13.96 1.54
C ARG A 174 -10.05 -14.33 1.07
N ILE A 175 -9.02 -14.20 1.92
CA ILE A 175 -7.65 -14.64 1.64
C ILE A 175 -7.60 -16.13 1.28
N SER A 176 -8.31 -16.98 2.02
CA SER A 176 -8.39 -18.42 1.76
C SER A 176 -9.01 -18.72 0.40
N MET A 177 -10.09 -18.02 0.05
CA MET A 177 -10.75 -18.12 -1.24
C MET A 177 -9.85 -17.69 -2.40
N LEU A 178 -9.18 -16.55 -2.27
CA LEU A 178 -8.24 -16.03 -3.28
C LEU A 178 -7.06 -16.98 -3.51
N ASN A 179 -6.51 -17.55 -2.45
CA ASN A 179 -5.45 -18.55 -2.56
C ASN A 179 -5.91 -19.82 -3.33
N ARG A 180 -7.16 -20.24 -3.17
CA ARG A 180 -7.73 -21.34 -3.97
C ARG A 180 -7.85 -20.95 -5.44
N GLN A 181 -8.40 -19.77 -5.73
CA GLN A 181 -8.55 -19.28 -7.10
C GLN A 181 -7.20 -19.16 -7.81
N LEU A 182 -6.15 -18.64 -7.12
CA LEU A 182 -4.81 -18.56 -7.68
C LEU A 182 -4.22 -19.94 -7.99
N LYS A 183 -4.41 -20.94 -7.12
CA LYS A 183 -3.99 -22.31 -7.40
C LYS A 183 -4.66 -22.89 -8.63
N GLU A 184 -5.96 -22.63 -8.84
CA GLU A 184 -6.67 -23.04 -10.04
C GLU A 184 -6.14 -22.37 -11.31
N VAL A 185 -5.84 -21.06 -11.24
CA VAL A 185 -5.25 -20.32 -12.37
C VAL A 185 -3.89 -20.91 -12.74
N VAL A 186 -3.02 -21.18 -11.75
CA VAL A 186 -1.71 -21.80 -11.97
C VAL A 186 -1.87 -23.17 -12.63
N LYS A 187 -2.74 -24.02 -12.10
CA LYS A 187 -3.03 -25.35 -12.67
C LYS A 187 -3.51 -25.28 -14.13
N ASN A 188 -4.44 -24.35 -14.42
CA ASN A 188 -4.93 -24.15 -15.79
C ASN A 188 -3.82 -23.67 -16.73
N ARG A 189 -2.92 -22.79 -16.26
CA ARG A 189 -1.77 -22.34 -17.03
C ARG A 189 -0.80 -23.47 -17.33
N GLU A 190 -0.52 -24.36 -16.38
CA GLU A 190 0.33 -25.54 -16.59
C GLU A 190 -0.26 -26.47 -17.64
N VAL A 191 -1.57 -26.75 -17.59
CA VAL A 191 -2.27 -27.55 -18.61
C VAL A 191 -2.16 -26.91 -19.99
N GLN A 192 -2.36 -25.59 -20.09
CA GLN A 192 -2.22 -24.87 -21.36
C GLN A 192 -0.79 -24.88 -21.88
N ARG A 193 0.20 -24.69 -20.98
CA ARG A 193 1.64 -24.76 -21.33
C ARG A 193 1.98 -26.14 -21.86
N HIS A 194 1.55 -27.20 -21.18
CA HIS A 194 1.79 -28.56 -21.62
C HIS A 194 1.16 -28.86 -23.02
N LYS A 195 -0.06 -28.39 -23.27
CA LYS A 195 -0.66 -28.50 -24.60
C LYS A 195 0.11 -27.75 -25.69
N ARG A 196 0.68 -26.58 -25.36
CA ARG A 196 1.48 -25.80 -26.33
C ARG A 196 2.81 -26.47 -26.64
N THR A 197 3.47 -27.13 -25.67
CA THR A 197 4.73 -27.85 -25.91
C THR A 197 4.55 -29.09 -26.79
N GLN A 198 3.34 -29.63 -26.89
CA GLN A 198 3.02 -30.75 -27.76
C GLN A 198 2.75 -30.32 -29.22
N ASN A 199 2.52 -29.05 -29.47
CA ASN A 199 2.27 -28.53 -30.81
C ASN A 199 3.54 -27.97 -31.44
N PRO A 200 3.87 -28.27 -32.69
CA PRO A 200 5.01 -27.65 -33.38
C PRO A 200 4.77 -26.15 -33.48
N THR A 201 5.67 -25.37 -32.90
CA THR A 201 5.57 -23.90 -32.91
C THR A 201 6.45 -23.35 -34.01
N THR A 202 5.85 -22.74 -35.01
CA THR A 202 6.55 -21.97 -36.03
C THR A 202 6.71 -20.53 -35.53
N VAL A 203 7.95 -20.05 -35.48
CA VAL A 203 8.25 -18.66 -35.10
C VAL A 203 8.58 -17.90 -36.37
N SER A 204 7.81 -16.86 -36.68
CA SER A 204 8.06 -15.95 -37.80
C SER A 204 8.69 -14.64 -37.31
N TYR A 205 9.78 -14.23 -37.90
CA TYR A 205 10.46 -12.96 -37.64
C TYR A 205 10.23 -11.99 -38.77
N THR A 206 9.87 -10.76 -38.46
CA THR A 206 9.61 -9.72 -39.45
C THR A 206 10.86 -8.94 -39.87
N HIS A 207 12.01 -9.17 -39.20
CA HIS A 207 13.26 -8.40 -39.44
C HIS A 207 14.52 -9.27 -39.26
N LEU A 208 14.53 -10.43 -39.85
CA LEU A 208 15.74 -11.26 -39.91
C LEU A 208 16.72 -10.66 -40.90
N THR A 209 17.77 -9.99 -40.44
CA THR A 209 18.91 -9.62 -41.26
C THR A 209 19.90 -10.77 -41.29
N LEU A 210 19.96 -11.49 -42.40
CA LEU A 210 21.02 -12.47 -42.60
C LEU A 210 22.35 -11.73 -42.82
N PRO A 211 23.46 -12.11 -42.14
CA PRO A 211 24.76 -11.55 -42.42
C PRO A 211 25.15 -11.91 -43.86
N THR A 212 25.31 -10.89 -44.70
CA THR A 212 25.83 -11.09 -46.04
C THR A 212 27.31 -11.41 -45.90
N ILE A 213 27.68 -12.68 -46.09
CA ILE A 213 29.09 -13.07 -46.21
C ILE A 213 29.58 -12.58 -47.57
N ARG A 214 30.52 -11.63 -47.54
CA ARG A 214 31.32 -11.22 -48.72
C ARG A 214 32.58 -12.07 -48.74
#